data_9a6538711207edcd73bb7d0522488d7b
#
_entry.id   9a6538711207edcd73bb7d0522488d7b
#
_cell.length_a   1.000
_cell.length_b   1.000
_cell.length_c   1.000
_cell.angle_alpha   90.00
_cell.angle_beta   90.00
_cell.angle_gamma   90.00
#
_symmetry.space_group_name_H-M   'P 1'
#
loop_
_entity.id
_entity.type
_entity.pdbx_description
1 polymer ?
#
loop_
_entity_poly.entity_id
_entity_poly.type
_entity_poly.pdbx_seq_one_letter_code
_entity_poly.pdbx_strand_id
1 'polypeptide(L)'
;PVSSTRSGAPHRIWTSHDDIVYALEATPEGLLAATGNRGHIYRIAEDGSYSDIAHLMASQVTGFAAGPAGLYAATANTGKLYVLGEASRKAEQGSYESDVFDAQVHSIWGRAEVLAQGRYELYARTGNVENPLRGWTDWKPVTPNDGESGLEPARYVQWKAVLSPGATITSVGINYLPANLAPIVDDIVVVPGTRANAQSGQPQIPQQTSISFTGQGGNQNFEGNAATAPLAAFRDKSAVTARWAAHDDNGDDLTFALYYRPEGDAGDHAWRLLKDKLTDRFYTFDASLLPDGAYRMKVVASDAPSHPPDEALSAERESASFLIDTATPQIAGLTATVTGKNLHVTATATDAATPIARAEYSVDAGPWQYVEPTGRLSDSLVEHYDFSAPLDPVAEPGNATPAGPAEHSITLRVFDRYDNAGAAKTVAH
;
A
#
# COMPACT_ATOMS: atom_id res chain seq x y z
N PRO A 1 -25.41 -13.08 -24.57
CA PRO A 1 -26.49 -13.97 -24.99
C PRO A 1 -26.39 -15.35 -24.37
N VAL A 2 -27.50 -16.00 -24.19
CA VAL A 2 -27.58 -17.34 -23.59
C VAL A 2 -28.38 -18.22 -24.51
N SER A 3 -27.86 -19.35 -24.90
CA SER A 3 -28.63 -20.39 -25.58
C SER A 3 -29.14 -21.44 -24.59
N SER A 4 -30.27 -22.06 -24.86
CA SER A 4 -30.74 -23.19 -24.06
C SER A 4 -30.37 -24.51 -24.76
N THR A 5 -29.89 -25.47 -24.01
CA THR A 5 -29.72 -26.85 -24.49
C THR A 5 -31.07 -27.55 -24.55
N ARG A 6 -31.15 -28.74 -25.17
CA ARG A 6 -32.36 -29.55 -25.13
C ARG A 6 -32.88 -29.86 -23.71
N SER A 7 -32.04 -29.76 -22.71
CA SER A 7 -32.40 -29.92 -21.31
C SER A 7 -32.98 -28.64 -20.70
N GLY A 8 -33.04 -27.50 -21.43
CA GLY A 8 -33.52 -26.22 -20.94
C GLY A 8 -32.53 -25.48 -20.03
N ALA A 9 -31.34 -26.02 -19.79
CA ALA A 9 -30.32 -25.34 -18.98
C ALA A 9 -29.72 -24.17 -19.79
N PRO A 10 -29.58 -22.96 -19.18
CA PRO A 10 -28.98 -21.82 -19.85
C PRO A 10 -27.47 -22.05 -20.05
N HIS A 11 -27.00 -21.72 -21.24
CA HIS A 11 -25.58 -21.77 -21.57
C HIS A 11 -25.10 -20.37 -22.03
N ARG A 12 -24.02 -19.86 -21.44
CA ARG A 12 -23.43 -18.59 -21.82
C ARG A 12 -22.50 -18.78 -23.02
N ILE A 13 -22.84 -18.16 -24.15
CA ILE A 13 -22.06 -18.25 -25.39
C ILE A 13 -21.14 -17.04 -25.62
N TRP A 14 -21.39 -15.91 -24.95
CA TRP A 14 -20.56 -14.70 -25.07
C TRP A 14 -20.73 -13.78 -23.88
N THR A 15 -19.72 -12.96 -23.58
CA THR A 15 -19.75 -11.90 -22.55
C THR A 15 -18.86 -10.73 -23.00
N SER A 16 -19.25 -9.51 -22.68
CA SER A 16 -18.40 -8.32 -22.71
C SER A 16 -18.19 -7.80 -21.29
N HIS A 17 -17.03 -7.23 -21.00
CA HIS A 17 -16.76 -6.55 -19.74
C HIS A 17 -17.25 -5.10 -19.77
N ASP A 18 -17.22 -4.47 -20.95
CA ASP A 18 -17.40 -3.02 -21.10
C ASP A 18 -18.77 -2.65 -21.67
N ASP A 19 -19.43 -3.57 -22.38
CA ASP A 19 -20.63 -3.26 -23.14
C ASP A 19 -21.89 -3.91 -22.58
N ILE A 20 -22.98 -3.14 -22.60
CA ILE A 20 -24.33 -3.60 -22.29
C ILE A 20 -25.02 -3.98 -23.60
N VAL A 21 -25.61 -5.18 -23.69
CA VAL A 21 -26.38 -5.62 -24.85
C VAL A 21 -27.79 -5.05 -24.79
N TYR A 22 -28.19 -4.24 -25.78
CA TYR A 22 -29.51 -3.64 -25.88
C TYR A 22 -30.44 -4.40 -26.81
N ALA A 23 -29.93 -4.95 -27.91
CA ALA A 23 -30.74 -5.70 -28.86
C ALA A 23 -29.96 -6.87 -29.45
N LEU A 24 -30.72 -7.90 -29.89
CA LEU A 24 -30.20 -9.06 -30.56
C LEU A 24 -30.99 -9.31 -31.86
N GLU A 25 -30.29 -9.69 -32.92
CA GLU A 25 -30.88 -10.07 -34.19
C GLU A 25 -30.23 -11.33 -34.72
N ALA A 26 -31.03 -12.35 -35.01
CA ALA A 26 -30.55 -13.60 -35.59
C ALA A 26 -30.39 -13.45 -37.11
N THR A 27 -29.18 -13.77 -37.60
CA THR A 27 -28.89 -13.80 -39.04
C THR A 27 -28.38 -15.17 -39.47
N PRO A 28 -28.38 -15.48 -40.78
CA PRO A 28 -27.79 -16.74 -41.26
C PRO A 28 -26.31 -16.91 -40.92
N GLU A 29 -25.61 -15.82 -40.65
CA GLU A 29 -24.17 -15.74 -40.37
C GLU A 29 -23.83 -15.71 -38.87
N GLY A 30 -24.83 -15.79 -37.99
CA GLY A 30 -24.70 -15.74 -36.55
C GLY A 30 -25.63 -14.71 -35.89
N LEU A 31 -25.48 -14.54 -34.60
CA LEU A 31 -26.26 -13.60 -33.79
C LEU A 31 -25.59 -12.21 -33.77
N LEU A 32 -26.33 -11.18 -34.19
CA LEU A 32 -25.88 -9.81 -34.00
C LEU A 32 -26.25 -9.29 -32.60
N ALA A 33 -25.32 -8.68 -31.91
CA ALA A 33 -25.52 -8.03 -30.64
C ALA A 33 -25.25 -6.52 -30.78
N ALA A 34 -26.28 -5.71 -30.54
CA ALA A 34 -26.18 -4.26 -30.48
C ALA A 34 -25.84 -3.83 -29.05
N THR A 35 -24.80 -3.01 -28.88
CA THR A 35 -24.28 -2.68 -27.55
C THR A 35 -24.37 -1.19 -27.23
N GLY A 36 -24.30 -0.90 -25.92
CA GLY A 36 -24.15 0.42 -25.37
C GLY A 36 -22.69 0.74 -25.00
N ASN A 37 -22.50 1.91 -24.43
CA ASN A 37 -21.27 2.52 -24.01
C ASN A 37 -20.35 3.01 -25.14
N ARG A 38 -20.17 2.24 -26.21
CA ARG A 38 -19.26 2.58 -27.32
C ARG A 38 -19.86 2.41 -28.71
N GLY A 39 -21.11 1.93 -28.84
CA GLY A 39 -21.82 1.82 -30.11
C GLY A 39 -21.35 0.70 -31.03
N HIS A 40 -20.88 -0.43 -30.47
CA HIS A 40 -20.45 -1.59 -31.23
C HIS A 40 -21.63 -2.49 -31.67
N ILE A 41 -21.45 -3.14 -32.79
CA ILE A 41 -22.29 -4.25 -33.24
C ILE A 41 -21.38 -5.48 -33.42
N TYR A 42 -21.60 -6.48 -32.56
CA TYR A 42 -20.86 -7.73 -32.63
C TYR A 42 -21.64 -8.80 -33.38
N ARG A 43 -20.95 -9.60 -34.20
CA ARG A 43 -21.45 -10.85 -34.71
C ARG A 43 -20.89 -11.99 -33.89
N ILE A 44 -21.76 -12.82 -33.34
CA ILE A 44 -21.42 -13.94 -32.45
C ILE A 44 -21.79 -15.23 -33.18
N ALA A 45 -20.82 -16.12 -33.40
CA ALA A 45 -21.02 -17.42 -34.00
C ALA A 45 -21.51 -18.45 -32.96
N GLU A 46 -21.95 -19.61 -33.41
CA GLU A 46 -22.46 -20.67 -32.53
C GLU A 46 -21.41 -21.26 -31.59
N ASP A 47 -20.14 -21.22 -31.99
CA ASP A 47 -18.99 -21.67 -31.17
C ASP A 47 -18.55 -20.65 -30.13
N GLY A 48 -19.21 -19.47 -30.08
CA GLY A 48 -18.89 -18.37 -29.17
C GLY A 48 -17.79 -17.43 -29.68
N SER A 49 -17.19 -17.70 -30.83
CA SER A 49 -16.32 -16.75 -31.49
C SER A 49 -17.11 -15.50 -31.91
N TYR A 50 -16.49 -14.34 -31.91
CA TYR A 50 -17.17 -13.11 -32.27
C TYR A 50 -16.29 -12.17 -33.08
N SER A 51 -16.93 -11.28 -33.81
CA SER A 51 -16.30 -10.21 -34.59
C SER A 51 -17.03 -8.90 -34.34
N ASP A 52 -16.29 -7.83 -34.16
CA ASP A 52 -16.82 -6.48 -34.19
C ASP A 52 -17.02 -6.08 -35.65
N ILE A 53 -18.27 -6.00 -36.09
CA ILE A 53 -18.60 -5.74 -37.49
C ILE A 53 -18.88 -4.27 -37.79
N ALA A 54 -19.16 -3.48 -36.77
CA ALA A 54 -19.36 -2.04 -36.91
C ALA A 54 -19.17 -1.33 -35.56
N HIS A 55 -18.42 -0.24 -35.61
CA HIS A 55 -18.34 0.75 -34.54
C HIS A 55 -19.02 2.02 -35.04
N LEU A 56 -20.18 2.31 -34.48
CA LEU A 56 -21.01 3.44 -34.92
C LEU A 56 -20.67 4.67 -34.10
N MET A 57 -20.65 5.83 -34.77
CA MET A 57 -20.42 7.12 -34.07
C MET A 57 -21.65 7.55 -33.24
N ALA A 58 -21.95 6.75 -32.24
CA ALA A 58 -22.99 6.95 -31.23
C ALA A 58 -22.65 6.11 -30.01
N SER A 59 -23.05 6.55 -28.81
CA SER A 59 -22.74 5.81 -27.59
C SER A 59 -23.50 4.49 -27.46
N GLN A 60 -24.66 4.36 -28.13
CA GLN A 60 -25.52 3.19 -27.95
C GLN A 60 -26.17 2.78 -29.28
N VAL A 61 -26.16 1.49 -29.57
CA VAL A 61 -26.99 0.87 -30.60
C VAL A 61 -28.17 0.20 -29.88
N THR A 62 -29.37 0.74 -30.07
CA THR A 62 -30.53 0.40 -29.23
C THR A 62 -31.49 -0.60 -29.83
N GLY A 63 -31.39 -0.86 -31.12
CA GLY A 63 -32.30 -1.80 -31.76
C GLY A 63 -31.97 -2.11 -33.22
N PHE A 64 -32.52 -3.22 -33.70
CA PHE A 64 -32.51 -3.65 -35.10
C PHE A 64 -33.92 -3.71 -35.67
N ALA A 65 -34.03 -3.47 -36.97
CA ALA A 65 -35.26 -3.67 -37.71
C ALA A 65 -34.98 -4.09 -39.16
N ALA A 66 -35.60 -5.12 -39.63
CA ALA A 66 -35.52 -5.52 -41.05
C ALA A 66 -36.29 -4.57 -41.93
N GLY A 67 -35.76 -4.26 -43.12
CA GLY A 67 -36.40 -3.40 -44.09
C GLY A 67 -35.93 -3.60 -45.52
N PRO A 68 -36.45 -2.79 -46.50
CA PRO A 68 -36.20 -3.05 -47.93
C PRO A 68 -34.71 -2.95 -48.33
N ALA A 69 -33.92 -2.15 -47.64
CA ALA A 69 -32.49 -1.97 -47.95
C ALA A 69 -31.56 -2.86 -47.13
N GLY A 70 -32.10 -3.73 -46.30
CA GLY A 70 -31.34 -4.57 -45.39
C GLY A 70 -31.75 -4.43 -43.92
N LEU A 71 -30.85 -4.71 -42.99
CA LEU A 71 -31.09 -4.56 -41.59
C LEU A 71 -30.77 -3.10 -41.15
N TYR A 72 -31.71 -2.45 -40.49
CA TYR A 72 -31.50 -1.13 -39.92
C TYR A 72 -31.05 -1.24 -38.47
N ALA A 73 -30.08 -0.43 -38.10
CA ALA A 73 -29.62 -0.28 -36.72
C ALA A 73 -29.93 1.16 -36.24
N ALA A 74 -30.66 1.26 -35.14
CA ALA A 74 -30.99 2.52 -34.50
C ALA A 74 -30.04 2.83 -33.37
N THR A 75 -29.66 4.09 -33.20
CA THR A 75 -28.76 4.53 -32.15
C THR A 75 -29.38 5.60 -31.25
N ALA A 76 -28.82 5.72 -30.02
CA ALA A 76 -29.10 6.82 -29.11
C ALA A 76 -27.79 7.52 -28.72
N ASN A 77 -27.88 8.78 -28.27
CA ASN A 77 -26.76 9.61 -27.83
C ASN A 77 -25.58 9.73 -28.84
N THR A 78 -25.76 9.99 -30.09
CA THR A 78 -26.86 10.69 -30.80
C THR A 78 -27.80 9.73 -31.53
N GLY A 79 -29.07 10.14 -31.71
CA GLY A 79 -30.05 9.37 -32.50
C GLY A 79 -29.71 9.39 -33.99
N LYS A 80 -29.36 8.26 -34.56
CA LYS A 80 -29.08 8.03 -35.99
C LYS A 80 -29.68 6.69 -36.40
N LEU A 81 -29.90 6.53 -37.71
CA LEU A 81 -30.32 5.27 -38.30
C LEU A 81 -29.31 4.86 -39.36
N TYR A 82 -28.78 3.65 -39.19
CA TYR A 82 -27.81 3.06 -40.11
C TYR A 82 -28.45 1.88 -40.85
N VAL A 83 -27.98 1.59 -42.06
CA VAL A 83 -28.35 0.40 -42.83
C VAL A 83 -27.18 -0.54 -42.88
N LEU A 84 -27.39 -1.76 -42.38
CA LEU A 84 -26.48 -2.90 -42.51
C LEU A 84 -27.02 -3.80 -43.63
N GLY A 85 -26.48 -3.71 -44.83
CA GLY A 85 -27.08 -4.37 -45.95
C GLY A 85 -26.18 -4.58 -47.16
N GLU A 86 -26.73 -5.11 -48.26
CA GLU A 86 -25.98 -5.45 -49.49
C GLU A 86 -25.33 -4.23 -50.17
N ALA A 87 -25.80 -2.99 -49.91
CA ALA A 87 -25.15 -1.80 -50.41
C ALA A 87 -23.74 -1.62 -49.81
N SER A 88 -23.53 -2.07 -48.59
CA SER A 88 -22.18 -2.07 -47.94
C SER A 88 -21.25 -3.12 -48.52
N ARG A 89 -21.79 -4.22 -49.07
CA ARG A 89 -20.97 -5.28 -49.73
C ARG A 89 -20.43 -4.83 -51.11
N LYS A 90 -20.91 -3.74 -51.66
CA LYS A 90 -20.47 -3.16 -52.92
C LYS A 90 -19.51 -1.96 -52.73
N ALA A 91 -19.17 -1.63 -51.47
CA ALA A 91 -18.22 -0.60 -51.22
C ALA A 91 -16.83 -1.02 -51.71
N GLU A 92 -16.13 -0.11 -52.41
CA GLU A 92 -14.77 -0.37 -52.88
C GLU A 92 -13.76 -0.47 -51.72
N GLN A 93 -14.11 0.14 -50.60
CA GLN A 93 -13.28 0.14 -49.36
C GLN A 93 -14.22 0.22 -48.15
N GLY A 94 -13.80 -0.45 -47.06
CA GLY A 94 -14.35 -0.29 -45.72
C GLY A 94 -13.33 0.36 -44.80
N SER A 95 -13.76 1.09 -43.79
CA SER A 95 -12.88 1.61 -42.75
C SER A 95 -13.40 1.24 -41.37
N TYR A 96 -12.49 0.94 -40.49
CA TYR A 96 -12.75 0.68 -39.07
C TYR A 96 -11.79 1.51 -38.21
N GLU A 97 -12.31 2.23 -37.22
CA GLU A 97 -11.53 2.94 -36.21
C GLU A 97 -11.72 2.25 -34.85
N SER A 98 -10.60 1.96 -34.18
CA SER A 98 -10.61 1.37 -32.83
C SER A 98 -11.14 2.34 -31.78
N ASP A 99 -11.45 1.81 -30.60
CA ASP A 99 -11.49 2.62 -29.40
C ASP A 99 -10.11 3.24 -29.11
N VAL A 100 -10.11 4.27 -28.29
CA VAL A 100 -8.89 4.88 -27.75
C VAL A 100 -8.35 3.94 -26.67
N PHE A 101 -7.11 3.51 -26.82
CA PHE A 101 -6.40 2.75 -25.82
C PHE A 101 -5.64 3.69 -24.88
N ASP A 102 -5.76 3.49 -23.57
CA ASP A 102 -5.05 4.22 -22.52
C ASP A 102 -3.92 3.37 -21.95
N ALA A 103 -2.68 3.78 -22.18
CA ALA A 103 -1.50 3.15 -21.57
C ALA A 103 -1.28 3.54 -20.10
N GLN A 104 -2.19 4.34 -19.52
CA GLN A 104 -2.17 4.88 -18.16
C GLN A 104 -1.09 5.96 -17.94
N VAL A 105 0.07 5.79 -18.54
CA VAL A 105 1.22 6.69 -18.47
C VAL A 105 1.72 7.05 -19.86
N HIS A 106 2.52 8.11 -19.96
CA HIS A 106 3.22 8.46 -21.19
C HIS A 106 4.11 7.30 -21.63
N SER A 107 3.95 6.83 -22.87
CA SER A 107 4.57 5.59 -23.36
C SER A 107 5.19 5.79 -24.74
N ILE A 108 6.23 5.02 -25.02
CA ILE A 108 6.84 4.90 -26.34
C ILE A 108 6.12 3.77 -27.09
N TRP A 109 5.62 4.07 -28.30
CA TRP A 109 4.87 3.11 -29.12
C TRP A 109 5.83 2.39 -30.05
N GLY A 110 5.87 1.08 -29.91
CA GLY A 110 6.73 0.18 -30.67
C GLY A 110 6.03 -0.39 -31.91
N ARG A 111 6.41 -1.60 -32.30
CA ARG A 111 5.92 -2.29 -33.49
C ARG A 111 4.44 -2.61 -33.41
N ALA A 112 3.72 -2.42 -34.53
CA ALA A 112 2.36 -2.90 -34.67
C ALA A 112 2.37 -4.35 -35.20
N GLU A 113 1.55 -5.21 -34.61
CA GLU A 113 1.33 -6.61 -34.99
C GLU A 113 -0.10 -6.79 -35.49
N VAL A 114 -0.25 -7.30 -36.72
CA VAL A 114 -1.56 -7.46 -37.32
C VAL A 114 -1.72 -8.87 -37.85
N LEU A 115 -2.81 -9.51 -37.44
CA LEU A 115 -3.27 -10.76 -38.04
C LEU A 115 -4.44 -10.45 -38.99
N ALA A 116 -4.17 -10.56 -40.28
CA ALA A 116 -5.14 -10.19 -41.31
C ALA A 116 -5.05 -11.10 -42.56
N GLN A 117 -6.09 -11.06 -43.36
CA GLN A 117 -6.14 -11.69 -44.67
C GLN A 117 -6.65 -10.66 -45.71
N GLY A 118 -6.10 -10.70 -46.91
CA GLY A 118 -6.43 -9.74 -47.98
C GLY A 118 -5.62 -8.45 -47.88
N ARG A 119 -6.03 -7.45 -48.65
CA ARG A 119 -5.34 -6.16 -48.73
C ARG A 119 -5.96 -5.14 -47.76
N TYR A 120 -5.12 -4.55 -46.93
CA TYR A 120 -5.53 -3.51 -45.99
C TYR A 120 -4.42 -2.45 -45.85
N GLU A 121 -4.78 -1.31 -45.31
CA GLU A 121 -3.87 -0.25 -44.85
C GLU A 121 -4.14 0.04 -43.38
N LEU A 122 -3.08 0.17 -42.59
CA LEU A 122 -3.18 0.52 -41.17
C LEU A 122 -2.65 1.93 -40.93
N TYR A 123 -3.38 2.68 -40.13
CA TYR A 123 -3.00 4.00 -39.65
C TYR A 123 -3.13 4.02 -38.12
N ALA A 124 -2.30 4.85 -37.48
CA ALA A 124 -2.46 5.12 -36.07
C ALA A 124 -2.18 6.59 -35.75
N ARG A 125 -2.70 7.03 -34.62
CA ARG A 125 -2.46 8.35 -34.06
C ARG A 125 -2.32 8.27 -32.55
N THR A 126 -1.66 9.24 -31.95
CA THR A 126 -1.36 9.29 -30.52
C THR A 126 -1.76 10.62 -29.91
N GLY A 127 -2.00 10.65 -28.60
CA GLY A 127 -2.37 11.86 -27.89
C GLY A 127 -2.17 11.73 -26.38
N ASN A 128 -2.22 12.88 -25.68
CA ASN A 128 -2.07 12.93 -24.22
C ASN A 128 -3.36 13.31 -23.49
N VAL A 129 -4.49 13.33 -24.20
CA VAL A 129 -5.84 13.52 -23.65
C VAL A 129 -6.75 12.46 -24.23
N GLU A 130 -7.70 11.97 -23.42
CA GLU A 130 -8.59 10.87 -23.81
C GLU A 130 -9.45 11.19 -25.06
N ASN A 131 -9.88 12.45 -25.20
CA ASN A 131 -10.70 12.87 -26.33
C ASN A 131 -9.85 13.10 -27.59
N PRO A 132 -10.00 12.27 -28.66
CA PRO A 132 -9.15 12.34 -29.84
C PRO A 132 -9.44 13.53 -30.78
N LEU A 133 -10.36 14.42 -30.42
CA LEU A 133 -10.70 15.60 -31.21
C LEU A 133 -9.75 16.79 -31.00
N ARG A 134 -8.89 16.75 -29.96
CA ARG A 134 -7.95 17.84 -29.64
C ARG A 134 -6.63 17.29 -29.12
N GLY A 135 -5.52 17.89 -29.57
CA GLY A 135 -4.19 17.58 -29.04
C GLY A 135 -3.66 16.19 -29.41
N TRP A 136 -4.18 15.60 -30.48
CA TRP A 136 -3.70 14.35 -31.05
C TRP A 136 -2.90 14.63 -32.31
N THR A 137 -1.99 13.70 -32.65
CA THR A 137 -1.31 13.69 -33.93
C THR A 137 -2.29 13.40 -35.08
N ASP A 138 -1.90 13.75 -36.29
CA ASP A 138 -2.58 13.28 -37.50
C ASP A 138 -2.42 11.76 -37.67
N TRP A 139 -3.33 11.15 -38.44
CA TRP A 139 -3.23 9.74 -38.81
C TRP A 139 -1.96 9.47 -39.59
N LYS A 140 -1.06 8.67 -39.06
CA LYS A 140 0.18 8.23 -39.70
C LYS A 140 0.03 6.79 -40.20
N PRO A 141 0.48 6.46 -41.43
CA PRO A 141 0.50 5.08 -41.90
C PRO A 141 1.52 4.28 -41.05
N VAL A 142 1.10 3.06 -40.66
CA VAL A 142 1.92 2.13 -39.90
C VAL A 142 2.14 0.87 -40.72
N THR A 143 3.40 0.47 -40.88
CA THR A 143 3.75 -0.79 -41.56
C THR A 143 3.67 -1.92 -40.53
N PRO A 144 2.69 -2.82 -40.62
CA PRO A 144 2.56 -3.92 -39.63
C PRO A 144 3.71 -4.92 -39.77
N ASN A 145 4.03 -5.54 -38.62
CA ASN A 145 4.97 -6.66 -38.51
C ASN A 145 6.41 -6.36 -38.96
N ASP A 146 6.74 -5.08 -39.23
CA ASP A 146 8.07 -4.64 -39.65
C ASP A 146 8.43 -3.31 -39.00
N GLY A 147 9.60 -3.26 -38.35
CA GLY A 147 10.19 -2.06 -37.78
C GLY A 147 9.42 -1.40 -36.65
N GLU A 148 9.78 -0.16 -36.37
CA GLU A 148 9.13 0.71 -35.40
C GLU A 148 7.88 1.36 -35.99
N SER A 149 6.87 1.63 -35.16
CA SER A 149 5.63 2.28 -35.62
C SER A 149 5.84 3.72 -36.13
N GLY A 150 6.90 4.39 -35.72
CA GLY A 150 7.15 5.80 -35.98
C GLY A 150 6.14 6.75 -35.32
N LEU A 151 5.35 6.26 -34.37
CA LEU A 151 4.38 7.04 -33.62
C LEU A 151 5.08 7.92 -32.60
N GLU A 152 4.51 9.09 -32.33
CA GLU A 152 5.02 9.97 -31.28
C GLU A 152 4.68 9.41 -29.91
N PRO A 153 5.62 9.44 -28.93
CA PRO A 153 5.33 9.02 -27.56
C PRO A 153 4.16 9.80 -26.96
N ALA A 154 3.23 9.09 -26.34
CA ALA A 154 2.05 9.67 -25.73
C ALA A 154 1.35 8.62 -24.83
N ARG A 155 0.39 9.07 -24.00
CA ARG A 155 -0.41 8.18 -23.16
C ARG A 155 -1.45 7.35 -23.92
N TYR A 156 -2.04 7.95 -24.95
CA TYR A 156 -3.15 7.31 -25.67
C TYR A 156 -2.75 6.99 -27.11
N VAL A 157 -3.30 5.89 -27.63
CA VAL A 157 -3.19 5.50 -29.03
C VAL A 157 -4.54 5.08 -29.57
N GLN A 158 -4.78 5.36 -30.85
CA GLN A 158 -5.92 4.87 -31.62
C GLN A 158 -5.43 4.44 -32.99
N TRP A 159 -5.96 3.33 -33.51
CA TRP A 159 -5.65 2.86 -34.87
C TRP A 159 -6.88 2.87 -35.76
N LYS A 160 -6.65 2.94 -37.06
CA LYS A 160 -7.64 2.86 -38.11
C LYS A 160 -7.15 1.93 -39.19
N ALA A 161 -8.03 1.05 -39.64
CA ALA A 161 -7.77 0.21 -40.80
C ALA A 161 -8.68 0.61 -41.98
N VAL A 162 -8.11 0.58 -43.18
CA VAL A 162 -8.83 0.69 -44.45
C VAL A 162 -8.73 -0.66 -45.15
N LEU A 163 -9.88 -1.29 -45.39
CA LEU A 163 -10.01 -2.65 -45.88
C LEU A 163 -10.46 -2.66 -47.34
N SER A 164 -9.74 -3.39 -48.21
CA SER A 164 -10.20 -3.70 -49.55
C SER A 164 -11.29 -4.79 -49.52
N PRO A 165 -12.12 -4.95 -50.59
CA PRO A 165 -13.15 -5.97 -50.62
C PRO A 165 -12.57 -7.38 -50.33
N GLY A 166 -13.20 -8.11 -49.41
CA GLY A 166 -12.78 -9.42 -48.98
C GLY A 166 -11.60 -9.47 -47.99
N ALA A 167 -11.07 -8.34 -47.60
CA ALA A 167 -10.07 -8.30 -46.54
C ALA A 167 -10.71 -8.45 -45.16
N THR A 168 -10.00 -9.11 -44.27
CA THR A 168 -10.38 -9.28 -42.86
C THR A 168 -9.20 -8.99 -41.94
N ILE A 169 -9.45 -8.33 -40.82
CA ILE A 169 -8.49 -8.18 -39.73
C ILE A 169 -9.01 -8.94 -38.51
N THR A 170 -8.22 -9.84 -38.00
CA THR A 170 -8.55 -10.64 -36.80
C THR A 170 -8.09 -9.95 -35.54
N SER A 171 -6.90 -9.34 -35.57
CA SER A 171 -6.36 -8.60 -34.42
C SER A 171 -5.37 -7.53 -34.86
N VAL A 172 -5.29 -6.45 -34.06
CA VAL A 172 -4.27 -5.42 -34.14
C VAL A 172 -3.72 -5.24 -32.73
N GLY A 173 -2.41 -5.41 -32.56
CA GLY A 173 -1.68 -5.10 -31.34
C GLY A 173 -0.65 -4.02 -31.65
N ILE A 174 -0.44 -3.09 -30.74
CA ILE A 174 0.65 -2.13 -30.79
C ILE A 174 1.46 -2.29 -29.51
N ASN A 175 2.70 -2.72 -29.62
CA ASN A 175 3.60 -2.85 -28.49
C ASN A 175 3.91 -1.47 -27.93
N TYR A 176 4.08 -1.36 -26.62
CA TYR A 176 4.45 -0.10 -26.00
C TYR A 176 5.35 -0.31 -24.79
N LEU A 177 6.15 0.69 -24.48
CA LEU A 177 7.00 0.78 -23.31
C LEU A 177 6.52 1.97 -22.46
N PRO A 178 5.94 1.74 -21.26
CA PRO A 178 5.61 2.80 -20.33
C PRO A 178 6.87 3.57 -19.91
N ALA A 179 6.75 4.88 -19.74
CA ALA A 179 7.81 5.66 -19.10
C ALA A 179 7.98 5.22 -17.65
N ASN A 180 9.21 5.16 -17.20
CA ASN A 180 9.50 4.92 -15.79
C ASN A 180 8.95 6.08 -14.94
N LEU A 181 8.24 5.74 -13.86
CA LEU A 181 7.75 6.65 -12.84
C LEU A 181 8.52 6.43 -11.55
N ALA A 182 8.83 7.51 -10.85
CA ALA A 182 9.49 7.37 -9.55
C ALA A 182 8.58 6.66 -8.54
N PRO A 183 9.13 5.78 -7.71
CA PRO A 183 8.38 5.15 -6.63
C PRO A 183 7.79 6.20 -5.68
N ILE A 184 6.78 5.81 -4.91
CA ILE A 184 6.14 6.67 -3.91
C ILE A 184 6.34 6.03 -2.54
N VAL A 185 6.88 6.79 -1.58
CA VAL A 185 6.90 6.41 -0.17
C VAL A 185 5.68 7.02 0.51
N ASP A 186 4.67 6.19 0.81
CA ASP A 186 3.38 6.64 1.34
C ASP A 186 3.45 7.06 2.79
N ASP A 187 4.20 6.32 3.60
CA ASP A 187 4.33 6.60 5.03
C ASP A 187 5.62 5.99 5.61
N ILE A 188 6.09 6.56 6.70
CA ILE A 188 7.16 6.04 7.54
C ILE A 188 6.83 6.24 9.01
N VAL A 189 6.84 5.17 9.78
CA VAL A 189 6.58 5.16 11.22
C VAL A 189 7.79 4.56 11.93
N VAL A 190 8.27 5.25 12.97
CA VAL A 190 9.38 4.78 13.81
C VAL A 190 8.86 4.55 15.23
N VAL A 191 9.10 3.37 15.76
CA VAL A 191 8.61 2.95 17.08
C VAL A 191 9.77 2.48 17.94
N PRO A 192 10.24 3.32 18.86
CA PRO A 192 11.19 2.90 19.90
C PRO A 192 10.56 1.88 20.85
N GLY A 193 11.39 1.06 21.46
CA GLY A 193 10.93 0.01 22.40
C GLY A 193 10.23 -1.17 21.75
N THR A 194 10.43 -1.38 20.45
CA THR A 194 9.74 -2.42 19.69
C THR A 194 10.69 -3.11 18.72
N ARG A 195 10.66 -4.45 18.69
CA ARG A 195 11.37 -5.28 17.73
C ARG A 195 10.37 -5.96 16.80
N ALA A 196 10.53 -5.76 15.51
CA ALA A 196 9.77 -6.49 14.50
C ALA A 196 10.59 -7.66 13.94
N ASN A 197 9.92 -8.77 13.64
CA ASN A 197 10.51 -9.91 12.95
C ASN A 197 9.83 -10.11 11.60
N ALA A 198 10.60 -10.46 10.59
CA ALA A 198 10.04 -11.02 9.37
C ALA A 198 9.27 -12.31 9.72
N GLN A 199 8.02 -12.39 9.37
CA GLN A 199 7.22 -13.60 9.57
C GLN A 199 7.71 -14.68 8.59
N SER A 200 8.65 -15.51 9.05
CA SER A 200 8.83 -16.84 8.46
C SER A 200 7.60 -17.67 8.83
N GLY A 201 6.83 -18.12 7.82
CA GLY A 201 5.52 -18.76 7.99
C GLY A 201 5.49 -20.04 8.85
N GLN A 202 5.55 -19.89 10.14
CA GLN A 202 5.23 -20.95 11.12
C GLN A 202 4.13 -20.46 12.08
N PRO A 203 3.16 -21.32 12.44
CA PRO A 203 2.10 -20.97 13.37
C PRO A 203 2.67 -20.74 14.77
N GLN A 204 2.59 -19.53 15.28
CA GLN A 204 3.01 -19.17 16.62
C GLN A 204 1.86 -19.18 17.60
N ILE A 205 2.16 -19.72 18.78
CA ILE A 205 1.31 -19.85 19.97
C ILE A 205 0.84 -18.47 20.48
N PRO A 206 -0.41 -18.34 21.01
CA PRO A 206 -1.06 -17.05 21.23
C PRO A 206 -0.60 -16.37 22.52
N GLN A 207 0.43 -15.54 22.42
CA GLN A 207 0.71 -14.43 23.36
C GLN A 207 1.35 -13.25 22.62
N GLN A 208 0.72 -12.84 21.51
CA GLN A 208 1.22 -11.72 20.73
C GLN A 208 0.22 -10.57 20.82
N THR A 209 0.67 -9.47 21.42
CA THR A 209 0.02 -8.18 21.26
C THR A 209 0.26 -7.72 19.83
N SER A 210 -0.70 -7.88 18.95
CA SER A 210 -0.64 -7.30 17.61
C SER A 210 -0.76 -5.78 17.75
N ILE A 211 0.33 -5.08 17.51
CA ILE A 211 0.29 -3.63 17.42
C ILE A 211 -0.15 -3.29 16.00
N SER A 212 -1.43 -3.00 15.82
CA SER A 212 -1.92 -2.39 14.60
C SER A 212 -1.50 -0.92 14.59
N PHE A 213 -0.63 -0.56 13.68
CA PHE A 213 -0.26 0.83 13.44
C PHE A 213 -1.38 1.50 12.63
N THR A 214 -2.43 1.95 13.31
CA THR A 214 -3.40 2.86 12.70
C THR A 214 -2.83 4.27 12.78
N GLY A 215 -2.24 4.73 11.69
CA GLY A 215 -2.06 6.16 11.48
C GLY A 215 -3.43 6.83 11.53
N GLN A 216 -3.55 7.91 12.32
CA GLN A 216 -4.78 8.69 12.45
C GLN A 216 -5.05 9.41 11.12
N GLY A 217 -5.85 8.81 10.26
CA GLY A 217 -6.24 9.38 8.97
C GLY A 217 -6.86 8.33 8.05
N GLY A 218 -8.19 8.20 8.10
CA GLY A 218 -9.01 7.68 7.00
C GLY A 218 -8.93 6.18 6.72
N ASN A 219 -10.03 5.51 7.00
CA ASN A 219 -10.34 4.18 6.51
C ASN A 219 -10.27 4.15 4.98
N GLN A 220 -9.16 3.69 4.42
CA GLN A 220 -9.09 3.23 3.03
C GLN A 220 -8.69 1.76 3.05
N ASN A 221 -9.64 0.92 2.65
CA ASN A 221 -9.39 -0.49 2.36
C ASN A 221 -8.43 -0.56 1.17
N PHE A 222 -7.15 -0.79 1.43
CA PHE A 222 -6.21 -1.23 0.41
C PHE A 222 -6.30 -2.75 0.31
N GLU A 223 -7.10 -3.23 -0.65
CA GLU A 223 -7.03 -4.62 -1.07
C GLU A 223 -5.72 -4.86 -1.82
N GLY A 224 -4.92 -5.77 -1.31
CA GLY A 224 -4.03 -6.59 -2.11
C GLY A 224 -2.56 -6.23 -2.22
N ASN A 225 -1.87 -5.73 -1.17
CA ASN A 225 -0.41 -5.74 -1.19
C ASN A 225 0.19 -6.25 0.11
N ALA A 226 1.24 -7.09 0.03
CA ALA A 226 1.98 -7.66 1.17
C ALA A 226 2.54 -6.61 2.17
N ALA A 227 2.44 -5.32 1.84
CA ALA A 227 2.81 -4.19 2.68
C ALA A 227 1.89 -3.98 3.90
N THR A 228 0.68 -4.55 3.91
CA THR A 228 -0.32 -4.40 4.97
C THR A 228 -0.42 -5.60 5.91
N ALA A 229 0.36 -6.66 5.70
CA ALA A 229 0.40 -7.76 6.66
C ALA A 229 0.86 -7.24 8.02
N PRO A 230 0.15 -7.54 9.12
CA PRO A 230 0.58 -7.13 10.45
C PRO A 230 1.95 -7.76 10.73
N LEU A 231 2.97 -6.92 10.93
CA LEU A 231 4.27 -7.38 11.39
C LEU A 231 4.12 -7.92 12.81
N ALA A 232 4.60 -9.12 13.06
CA ALA A 232 4.74 -9.61 14.42
C ALA A 232 5.80 -8.74 15.11
N ALA A 233 5.35 -7.95 16.08
CA ALA A 233 6.21 -7.08 16.86
C ALA A 233 6.05 -7.41 18.35
N PHE A 234 7.13 -7.36 19.09
CA PHE A 234 7.13 -7.53 20.54
C PHE A 234 7.88 -6.39 21.22
N ARG A 235 7.58 -6.17 22.50
CA ARG A 235 8.29 -5.15 23.28
C ARG A 235 9.73 -5.56 23.50
N ASP A 236 10.64 -4.67 23.13
CA ASP A 236 12.07 -4.79 23.38
C ASP A 236 12.65 -3.39 23.54
N LYS A 237 12.91 -3.00 24.79
CA LYS A 237 13.41 -1.67 25.13
C LYS A 237 14.73 -1.29 24.45
N SER A 238 15.52 -2.29 24.05
CA SER A 238 16.79 -2.07 23.36
C SER A 238 16.66 -1.88 21.87
N ALA A 239 15.44 -1.95 21.30
CA ALA A 239 15.21 -1.91 19.87
C ALA A 239 14.42 -0.70 19.41
N VAL A 240 14.72 -0.24 18.22
CA VAL A 240 13.92 0.75 17.47
C VAL A 240 13.54 0.13 16.14
N THR A 241 12.26 0.11 15.83
CA THR A 241 11.76 -0.39 14.53
C THR A 241 11.25 0.76 13.68
N ALA A 242 11.81 0.92 12.49
CA ALA A 242 11.26 1.74 11.42
C ALA A 242 10.45 0.85 10.48
N ARG A 243 9.28 1.30 10.06
CA ARG A 243 8.41 0.66 9.08
C ARG A 243 7.92 1.70 8.10
N TRP A 244 7.78 1.30 6.83
CA TRP A 244 7.28 2.19 5.78
C TRP A 244 6.36 1.45 4.82
N ALA A 245 5.53 2.23 4.14
CA ALA A 245 4.76 1.80 3.00
C ALA A 245 5.30 2.51 1.75
N ALA A 246 5.42 1.79 0.66
CA ALA A 246 5.85 2.33 -0.61
C ALA A 246 5.27 1.48 -1.74
N HIS A 247 5.01 2.12 -2.87
CA HIS A 247 4.55 1.48 -4.10
C HIS A 247 5.19 2.12 -5.33
N ASP A 248 5.07 1.44 -6.43
CA ASP A 248 5.48 1.92 -7.74
C ASP A 248 4.33 1.71 -8.73
N ASP A 249 3.96 2.76 -9.47
CA ASP A 249 2.83 2.72 -10.40
C ASP A 249 3.13 1.90 -11.67
N ASN A 250 4.41 1.67 -12.00
CA ASN A 250 4.82 0.74 -13.05
C ASN A 250 4.81 -0.72 -12.58
N GLY A 251 4.76 -0.95 -11.28
CA GLY A 251 4.86 -2.26 -10.64
C GLY A 251 6.29 -2.77 -10.51
N ASP A 252 7.26 -1.87 -10.47
CA ASP A 252 8.68 -2.19 -10.38
C ASP A 252 9.08 -2.72 -8.99
N ASP A 253 10.12 -3.54 -8.98
CA ASP A 253 10.73 -4.00 -7.74
C ASP A 253 11.48 -2.87 -7.06
N LEU A 254 11.27 -2.72 -5.75
CA LEU A 254 11.86 -1.63 -4.98
C LEU A 254 12.95 -2.10 -4.03
N THR A 255 14.00 -1.28 -3.92
CA THR A 255 14.96 -1.34 -2.82
C THR A 255 14.91 -0.08 -1.98
N PHE A 256 15.33 -0.20 -0.70
CA PHE A 256 15.25 0.91 0.22
C PHE A 256 16.60 1.17 0.90
N ALA A 257 16.85 2.46 1.14
CA ALA A 257 17.93 2.91 2.02
C ALA A 257 17.33 3.73 3.16
N LEU A 258 17.80 3.46 4.37
CA LEU A 258 17.33 4.12 5.59
C LEU A 258 18.43 5.03 6.13
N TYR A 259 18.07 6.28 6.37
CA TYR A 259 18.93 7.31 6.95
C TYR A 259 18.35 7.83 8.24
N TYR A 260 19.21 8.41 9.07
CA TYR A 260 18.82 9.10 10.30
C TYR A 260 19.55 10.43 10.44
N ARG A 261 18.98 11.35 11.21
CA ARG A 261 19.65 12.58 11.68
C ARG A 261 19.12 12.99 13.04
N PRO A 262 19.93 13.68 13.89
CA PRO A 262 19.42 14.36 15.07
C PRO A 262 18.41 15.46 14.68
N GLU A 263 17.39 15.69 15.50
CA GLU A 263 16.34 16.69 15.22
C GLU A 263 16.88 18.12 15.08
N GLY A 264 17.95 18.46 15.80
CA GLY A 264 18.56 19.81 15.76
C GLY A 264 19.47 20.06 14.56
N ASP A 265 19.83 19.02 13.81
CA ASP A 265 20.70 19.16 12.64
C ASP A 265 19.86 19.51 11.41
N ALA A 266 20.31 20.51 10.64
CA ALA A 266 19.63 20.98 9.45
C ALA A 266 20.48 20.74 8.19
N GLY A 267 19.80 20.51 7.04
CA GLY A 267 20.40 20.37 5.72
C GLY A 267 20.69 18.93 5.32
N ASP A 268 20.91 18.74 4.02
CA ASP A 268 21.08 17.40 3.40
C ASP A 268 22.31 16.65 3.90
N HIS A 269 23.34 17.38 4.32
CA HIS A 269 24.58 16.78 4.85
C HIS A 269 24.44 16.17 6.26
N ALA A 270 23.35 16.47 6.96
CA ALA A 270 23.08 15.93 8.29
C ALA A 270 22.59 14.47 8.26
N TRP A 271 22.10 13.99 7.10
CA TRP A 271 21.61 12.64 6.95
C TRP A 271 22.76 11.62 6.93
N ARG A 272 22.68 10.62 7.79
CA ARG A 272 23.65 9.53 7.91
C ARG A 272 22.99 8.23 7.52
N LEU A 273 23.65 7.47 6.64
CA LEU A 273 23.16 6.15 6.24
C LEU A 273 23.16 5.19 7.43
N LEU A 274 22.01 4.61 7.73
CA LEU A 274 21.86 3.55 8.74
C LEU A 274 21.95 2.17 8.09
N LYS A 275 21.23 1.97 6.99
CA LYS A 275 21.18 0.70 6.26
C LYS A 275 20.79 0.93 4.81
N ASP A 276 21.39 0.18 3.89
CA ASP A 276 21.06 0.19 2.46
C ASP A 276 20.62 -1.20 1.97
N LYS A 277 20.17 -1.25 0.74
CA LYS A 277 19.79 -2.49 0.01
C LYS A 277 18.76 -3.33 0.76
N LEU A 278 17.84 -2.67 1.44
CA LEU A 278 16.71 -3.33 2.08
C LEU A 278 15.67 -3.69 1.00
N THR A 279 15.10 -4.88 1.10
CA THR A 279 13.95 -5.33 0.30
C THR A 279 12.68 -5.43 1.15
N ASP A 280 12.86 -5.61 2.45
CA ASP A 280 11.75 -5.54 3.41
C ASP A 280 11.31 -4.09 3.64
N ARG A 281 10.05 -3.89 4.01
CA ARG A 281 9.48 -2.57 4.32
C ARG A 281 9.54 -2.24 5.82
N PHE A 282 10.52 -2.80 6.50
CA PHE A 282 10.85 -2.48 7.89
C PHE A 282 12.33 -2.76 8.16
N TYR A 283 12.85 -2.12 9.20
CA TYR A 283 14.18 -2.41 9.74
C TYR A 283 14.19 -2.16 11.24
N THR A 284 14.77 -3.09 11.99
CA THR A 284 14.96 -2.97 13.44
C THR A 284 16.44 -2.85 13.75
N PHE A 285 16.79 -1.88 14.56
CA PHE A 285 18.17 -1.68 15.03
C PHE A 285 18.21 -1.49 16.55
N ASP A 286 19.41 -1.61 17.12
CA ASP A 286 19.63 -1.42 18.55
C ASP A 286 19.62 0.08 18.87
N ALA A 287 18.81 0.48 19.87
CA ALA A 287 18.72 1.88 20.33
C ALA A 287 20.08 2.42 20.80
N SER A 288 20.94 1.59 21.37
CA SER A 288 22.27 1.98 21.86
C SER A 288 23.27 2.36 20.77
N LEU A 289 22.93 2.14 19.49
CA LEU A 289 23.75 2.61 18.36
C LEU A 289 23.73 4.12 18.18
N LEU A 290 22.72 4.80 18.75
CA LEU A 290 22.57 6.25 18.69
C LEU A 290 22.59 6.83 20.11
N PRO A 291 23.22 7.99 20.32
CA PRO A 291 23.09 8.72 21.57
C PRO A 291 21.64 9.05 21.92
N ASP A 292 21.33 9.19 23.20
CA ASP A 292 20.00 9.64 23.63
C ASP A 292 19.68 11.01 23.07
N GLY A 293 18.45 11.19 22.59
CA GLY A 293 17.99 12.43 21.97
C GLY A 293 16.88 12.23 20.94
N ALA A 294 16.41 13.35 20.39
CA ALA A 294 15.38 13.35 19.36
C ALA A 294 15.99 13.18 17.96
N TYR A 295 15.35 12.37 17.13
CA TYR A 295 15.81 12.02 15.79
C TYR A 295 14.67 12.04 14.78
N ARG A 296 15.05 12.14 13.50
CA ARG A 296 14.21 11.81 12.35
C ARG A 296 14.87 10.72 11.54
N MET A 297 14.05 9.91 10.88
CA MET A 297 14.47 8.97 9.86
C MET A 297 14.00 9.38 8.50
N LYS A 298 14.73 8.96 7.47
CA LYS A 298 14.37 9.12 6.07
C LYS A 298 14.51 7.78 5.36
N VAL A 299 13.46 7.37 4.65
CA VAL A 299 13.49 6.26 3.71
C VAL A 299 13.65 6.80 2.32
N VAL A 300 14.59 6.24 1.57
CA VAL A 300 14.73 6.43 0.12
C VAL A 300 14.36 5.12 -0.54
N ALA A 301 13.30 5.13 -1.36
CA ALA A 301 12.90 4.03 -2.22
C ALA A 301 13.52 4.22 -3.60
N SER A 302 13.96 3.15 -4.25
CA SER A 302 14.50 3.16 -5.60
C SER A 302 14.03 1.93 -6.37
N ASP A 303 13.69 2.12 -7.66
CA ASP A 303 13.32 1.12 -8.64
C ASP A 303 14.55 0.51 -9.38
N ALA A 304 15.75 0.81 -8.91
CA ALA A 304 17.00 0.31 -9.48
C ALA A 304 17.08 -1.21 -9.74
N PRO A 305 16.36 -2.11 -9.04
CA PRO A 305 16.32 -3.51 -9.42
C PRO A 305 15.69 -3.78 -10.79
N SER A 306 14.77 -2.93 -11.24
CA SER A 306 14.02 -3.09 -12.50
C SER A 306 14.62 -2.29 -13.66
N HIS A 307 15.52 -1.33 -13.39
CA HIS A 307 16.02 -0.39 -14.38
C HIS A 307 17.55 -0.31 -14.42
N PRO A 308 18.14 0.06 -15.58
CA PRO A 308 19.54 0.44 -15.66
C PRO A 308 19.86 1.62 -14.72
N PRO A 309 21.11 1.76 -14.25
CA PRO A 309 21.45 2.78 -13.25
C PRO A 309 21.22 4.23 -13.69
N ASP A 310 21.21 4.51 -14.99
CA ASP A 310 20.96 5.83 -15.60
C ASP A 310 19.48 6.13 -15.83
N GLU A 311 18.60 5.12 -15.69
CA GLU A 311 17.15 5.24 -15.84
C GLU A 311 16.42 5.03 -14.52
N ALA A 312 17.11 4.50 -13.50
CA ALA A 312 16.53 4.26 -12.19
C ALA A 312 16.14 5.57 -11.49
N LEU A 313 14.96 5.57 -10.93
CA LEU A 313 14.38 6.69 -10.20
C LEU A 313 14.30 6.39 -8.70
N SER A 314 14.13 7.45 -7.92
CA SER A 314 13.98 7.30 -6.48
C SER A 314 13.08 8.38 -5.91
N ALA A 315 12.49 8.07 -4.76
CA ALA A 315 11.74 9.01 -3.95
C ALA A 315 12.10 8.84 -2.48
N GLU A 316 11.88 9.87 -1.68
CA GLU A 316 12.21 9.86 -0.27
C GLU A 316 11.09 10.42 0.60
N ARG A 317 11.06 9.98 1.86
CA ARG A 317 10.14 10.52 2.87
C ARG A 317 10.79 10.51 4.24
N GLU A 318 10.54 11.59 4.99
CA GLU A 318 10.97 11.73 6.38
C GLU A 318 9.87 11.27 7.35
N SER A 319 10.28 10.69 8.48
CA SER A 319 9.40 10.36 9.60
C SER A 319 9.02 11.59 10.43
N ALA A 320 8.01 11.44 11.28
CA ALA A 320 7.89 12.27 12.46
C ALA A 320 9.13 12.13 13.36
N SER A 321 9.35 13.11 14.22
CA SER A 321 10.40 13.03 15.26
C SER A 321 10.09 11.90 16.24
N PHE A 322 11.12 11.17 16.65
CA PHE A 322 11.06 10.15 17.68
C PHE A 322 12.22 10.33 18.66
N LEU A 323 12.06 9.84 19.88
CA LEU A 323 13.07 9.94 20.91
C LEU A 323 13.75 8.60 21.13
N ILE A 324 15.06 8.63 21.28
CA ILE A 324 15.85 7.52 21.84
C ILE A 324 16.19 7.93 23.26
N ASP A 325 15.88 7.03 24.20
CA ASP A 325 16.16 7.20 25.60
C ASP A 325 16.56 5.83 26.17
N THR A 326 17.83 5.69 26.50
CA THR A 326 18.42 4.49 27.12
C THR A 326 18.86 4.78 28.56
N ALA A 327 18.72 6.02 29.01
CA ALA A 327 19.05 6.44 30.36
C ALA A 327 18.08 5.80 31.38
N THR A 328 18.60 5.53 32.57
CA THR A 328 17.75 4.98 33.65
C THR A 328 17.40 6.09 34.62
N PRO A 329 16.16 6.14 35.12
CA PRO A 329 15.78 7.06 36.20
C PRO A 329 16.71 6.96 37.42
N GLN A 330 17.03 8.05 38.00
CA GLN A 330 17.85 8.14 39.21
C GLN A 330 16.95 8.35 40.44
N ILE A 331 17.20 7.60 41.52
CA ILE A 331 16.46 7.73 42.77
C ILE A 331 17.37 8.33 43.82
N ALA A 332 16.97 9.44 44.36
CA ALA A 332 17.71 10.17 45.41
C ALA A 332 16.87 10.31 46.68
N GLY A 333 17.54 10.45 47.81
CA GLY A 333 16.90 10.72 49.10
C GLY A 333 15.94 9.61 49.57
N LEU A 334 16.18 8.36 49.17
CA LEU A 334 15.36 7.25 49.65
C LEU A 334 15.65 7.06 51.15
N THR A 335 14.62 7.29 51.96
CA THR A 335 14.64 7.05 53.43
C THR A 335 13.45 6.19 53.80
N ALA A 336 13.63 5.40 54.87
CA ALA A 336 12.56 4.61 55.44
C ALA A 336 12.66 4.62 56.97
N THR A 337 11.53 4.80 57.65
CA THR A 337 11.44 4.77 59.12
C THR A 337 10.29 3.89 59.54
N VAL A 338 10.51 3.10 60.60
CA VAL A 338 9.44 2.27 61.17
C VAL A 338 8.46 3.13 61.93
N THR A 339 7.19 3.05 61.53
CA THR A 339 6.07 3.77 62.17
C THR A 339 4.96 2.75 62.47
N GLY A 340 4.94 2.23 63.67
CA GLY A 340 3.99 1.22 64.06
C GLY A 340 4.16 -0.09 63.33
N LYS A 341 3.19 -0.48 62.48
CA LYS A 341 3.22 -1.65 61.60
C LYS A 341 3.52 -1.32 60.16
N ASN A 342 4.02 -0.13 59.89
CA ASN A 342 4.30 0.34 58.52
C ASN A 342 5.74 0.91 58.49
N LEU A 343 6.29 0.91 57.28
CA LEU A 343 7.44 1.76 56.93
C LEU A 343 6.91 3.07 56.29
N HIS A 344 7.28 4.20 56.84
CA HIS A 344 7.11 5.49 56.16
C HIS A 344 8.32 5.72 55.28
N VAL A 345 8.05 5.89 53.97
CA VAL A 345 9.10 5.94 52.93
C VAL A 345 8.99 7.23 52.15
N THR A 346 10.13 7.90 51.97
CA THR A 346 10.22 9.05 51.07
C THR A 346 11.33 8.88 50.06
N ALA A 347 11.15 9.39 48.85
CA ALA A 347 12.17 9.40 47.79
C ALA A 347 11.83 10.44 46.72
N THR A 348 12.84 10.79 45.91
CA THR A 348 12.68 11.56 44.69
C THR A 348 13.28 10.79 43.53
N ALA A 349 12.52 10.59 42.48
CA ALA A 349 13.01 10.01 41.23
C ALA A 349 13.13 11.11 40.17
N THR A 350 14.21 11.04 39.37
CA THR A 350 14.49 12.02 38.30
C THR A 350 14.96 11.28 37.08
N ASP A 351 14.40 11.64 35.94
CA ASP A 351 14.87 11.18 34.61
C ASP A 351 15.32 12.38 33.79
N ALA A 352 16.33 12.15 32.92
CA ALA A 352 16.94 13.21 32.13
C ALA A 352 16.19 13.57 30.86
N ALA A 353 15.46 12.59 30.28
CA ALA A 353 14.91 12.68 28.94
C ALA A 353 13.41 12.44 28.88
N THR A 354 12.88 11.45 29.64
CA THR A 354 11.46 11.09 29.58
C THR A 354 10.78 11.10 30.95
N PRO A 355 9.48 11.39 31.00
CA PRO A 355 8.73 11.34 32.25
C PRO A 355 8.76 9.96 32.90
N ILE A 356 8.79 9.96 34.22
CA ILE A 356 8.56 8.76 35.04
C ILE A 356 7.17 8.21 34.72
N ALA A 357 7.09 6.92 34.43
CA ALA A 357 5.84 6.25 34.06
C ALA A 357 5.21 5.47 35.22
N ARG A 358 6.03 4.84 36.07
CA ARG A 358 5.56 4.07 37.21
C ARG A 358 6.67 3.82 38.23
N ALA A 359 6.26 3.54 39.45
CA ALA A 359 7.15 3.07 40.51
C ALA A 359 6.56 1.89 41.24
N GLU A 360 7.44 1.05 41.78
CA GLU A 360 7.11 -0.14 42.56
C GLU A 360 8.07 -0.27 43.71
N TYR A 361 7.60 -0.78 44.84
CA TYR A 361 8.44 -1.08 45.99
C TYR A 361 8.34 -2.53 46.42
N SER A 362 9.37 -3.02 47.11
CA SER A 362 9.38 -4.33 47.77
C SER A 362 9.97 -4.16 49.17
N VAL A 363 9.32 -4.74 50.15
CA VAL A 363 9.76 -4.81 51.54
C VAL A 363 10.27 -6.22 51.81
N ASP A 364 11.45 -6.36 52.42
CA ASP A 364 12.09 -7.62 52.84
C ASP A 364 12.12 -8.69 51.74
N ALA A 365 12.41 -8.28 50.52
CA ALA A 365 12.39 -9.10 49.31
C ALA A 365 11.02 -9.75 49.00
N GLY A 366 9.94 -9.20 49.53
CA GLY A 366 8.57 -9.62 49.21
C GLY A 366 8.16 -9.24 47.79
N PRO A 367 6.87 -9.47 47.43
CA PRO A 367 6.38 -9.14 46.09
C PRO A 367 6.43 -7.64 45.83
N TRP A 368 6.63 -7.28 44.56
CA TRP A 368 6.59 -5.90 44.11
C TRP A 368 5.18 -5.35 44.19
N GLN A 369 5.03 -4.15 44.74
CA GLN A 369 3.79 -3.43 44.89
C GLN A 369 3.90 -2.08 44.20
N TYR A 370 2.86 -1.69 43.48
CA TYR A 370 2.77 -0.40 42.82
C TYR A 370 2.67 0.73 43.87
N VAL A 371 3.30 1.86 43.57
CA VAL A 371 3.20 3.09 44.37
C VAL A 371 2.98 4.31 43.48
N GLU A 372 2.05 5.16 43.92
CA GLU A 372 1.77 6.44 43.26
C GLU A 372 2.75 7.52 43.78
N PRO A 373 3.15 8.48 42.94
CA PRO A 373 3.82 9.69 43.41
C PRO A 373 2.88 10.55 44.24
N THR A 374 3.42 11.49 44.98
CA THR A 374 2.63 12.47 45.79
C THR A 374 1.62 13.25 44.94
N GLY A 375 1.91 13.50 43.66
CA GLY A 375 1.01 14.10 42.66
C GLY A 375 -0.07 13.17 42.14
N ARG A 376 -0.07 11.89 42.48
CA ARG A 376 -0.96 10.82 42.04
C ARG A 376 -0.86 10.45 40.54
N LEU A 377 -0.20 11.23 39.73
CA LEU A 377 -0.01 10.98 38.31
C LEU A 377 1.50 11.00 38.04
N SER A 378 2.00 9.94 37.39
CA SER A 378 3.38 9.85 36.93
C SER A 378 3.47 10.39 35.52
N ASP A 379 3.81 11.66 35.36
CA ASP A 379 3.89 12.37 34.09
C ASP A 379 4.99 13.41 33.98
N SER A 380 5.86 13.45 35.02
CA SER A 380 6.92 14.46 35.15
C SER A 380 8.32 13.82 35.05
N LEU A 381 9.32 14.60 34.65
CA LEU A 381 10.73 14.24 34.72
C LEU A 381 11.21 14.08 36.17
N VAL A 382 10.52 14.67 37.12
CA VAL A 382 10.83 14.60 38.56
C VAL A 382 9.58 14.22 39.33
N GLU A 383 9.61 13.09 40.01
CA GLU A 383 8.50 12.60 40.83
C GLU A 383 8.92 12.42 42.28
N HIS A 384 8.04 12.82 43.17
CA HIS A 384 8.25 12.70 44.61
C HIS A 384 7.33 11.59 45.18
N TYR A 385 7.91 10.76 46.03
CA TYR A 385 7.23 9.66 46.69
C TYR A 385 7.22 9.89 48.18
N ASP A 386 6.05 9.76 48.80
CA ASP A 386 5.80 9.79 50.24
C ASP A 386 4.65 8.83 50.55
N PHE A 387 4.96 7.67 51.07
CA PHE A 387 3.98 6.60 51.23
C PHE A 387 4.25 5.72 52.46
N SER A 388 3.24 4.96 52.85
CA SER A 388 3.34 3.97 53.91
C SER A 388 3.29 2.56 53.35
N ALA A 389 4.33 1.77 53.56
CA ALA A 389 4.41 0.38 53.17
C ALA A 389 4.10 -0.53 54.37
N PRO A 390 3.13 -1.44 54.32
CA PRO A 390 2.80 -2.30 55.43
C PRO A 390 3.95 -3.30 55.70
N LEU A 391 4.24 -3.56 56.94
CA LEU A 391 5.10 -4.64 57.38
C LEU A 391 4.21 -5.83 57.62
N ASP A 392 4.39 -6.91 56.84
CA ASP A 392 3.72 -8.17 57.10
C ASP A 392 4.19 -8.72 58.45
N PRO A 393 3.26 -9.15 59.34
CA PRO A 393 3.71 -9.85 60.53
C PRO A 393 4.36 -11.14 60.09
N VAL A 394 5.67 -11.28 60.34
CA VAL A 394 6.39 -12.53 60.16
C VAL A 394 5.67 -13.61 61.00
N ALA A 395 4.95 -14.50 60.34
CA ALA A 395 4.35 -15.68 61.02
C ALA A 395 5.49 -16.66 61.33
N GLU A 396 6.05 -16.50 62.52
CA GLU A 396 6.98 -17.50 63.07
C GLU A 396 6.20 -18.69 63.65
N PRO A 397 6.43 -19.91 63.18
CA PRO A 397 5.95 -21.07 63.90
C PRO A 397 6.96 -21.43 65.03
N GLY A 398 6.66 -20.97 66.21
CA GLY A 398 7.07 -21.53 67.48
C GLY A 398 8.58 -21.61 67.76
N ASN A 399 9.20 -20.50 68.09
CA ASN A 399 10.19 -20.35 69.17
C ASN A 399 10.50 -18.84 69.35
N ALA A 400 10.02 -18.27 70.42
CA ALA A 400 10.30 -16.87 70.77
C ALA A 400 11.69 -16.76 71.35
N THR A 401 12.67 -16.42 70.48
CA THR A 401 13.87 -15.67 70.92
C THR A 401 13.48 -14.19 70.85
N PRO A 402 13.82 -13.34 71.86
CA PRO A 402 13.54 -11.94 71.77
C PRO A 402 14.28 -11.35 70.57
N ALA A 403 13.59 -11.04 69.53
CA ALA A 403 14.10 -10.33 68.38
C ALA A 403 14.60 -8.97 68.82
N GLY A 404 15.84 -8.66 68.53
CA GLY A 404 16.32 -7.29 68.48
C GLY A 404 15.44 -6.46 67.55
N PRO A 405 15.57 -5.12 67.50
CA PRO A 405 14.80 -4.31 66.58
C PRO A 405 14.89 -4.91 65.18
N ALA A 406 13.75 -5.30 64.62
CA ALA A 406 13.70 -5.92 63.31
C ALA A 406 14.21 -4.92 62.27
N GLU A 407 15.27 -5.28 61.60
CA GLU A 407 15.82 -4.50 60.50
C GLU A 407 14.99 -4.84 59.23
N HIS A 408 14.38 -3.85 58.61
CA HIS A 408 13.58 -4.01 57.42
C HIS A 408 14.27 -3.36 56.23
N SER A 409 14.38 -4.10 55.13
CA SER A 409 14.90 -3.57 53.87
C SER A 409 13.77 -3.12 52.96
N ILE A 410 13.91 -1.95 52.33
CA ILE A 410 13.02 -1.54 51.30
C ILE A 410 13.80 -1.25 50.00
N THR A 411 13.26 -1.73 48.88
CA THR A 411 13.75 -1.42 47.55
C THR A 411 12.66 -0.71 46.80
N LEU A 412 13.01 0.47 46.26
CA LEU A 412 12.16 1.22 45.30
C LEU A 412 12.77 1.10 43.92
N ARG A 413 11.94 0.77 42.93
CA ARG A 413 12.31 0.81 41.52
C ARG A 413 11.35 1.71 40.75
N VAL A 414 11.90 2.48 39.83
CA VAL A 414 11.17 3.47 39.06
C VAL A 414 11.45 3.22 37.58
N PHE A 415 10.43 3.35 36.77
CA PHE A 415 10.50 3.15 35.32
C PHE A 415 10.08 4.42 34.60
N ASP A 416 10.79 4.74 33.53
CA ASP A 416 10.41 5.74 32.56
C ASP A 416 9.39 5.22 31.52
N ARG A 417 9.09 6.03 30.50
CA ARG A 417 8.18 5.64 29.40
C ARG A 417 8.75 4.57 28.44
N TYR A 418 10.07 4.37 28.42
CA TYR A 418 10.76 3.36 27.63
C TYR A 418 11.09 2.10 28.40
N ASP A 419 10.55 1.97 29.64
CA ASP A 419 10.79 0.84 30.55
C ASP A 419 12.27 0.77 31.03
N ASN A 420 13.04 1.86 30.92
CA ASN A 420 14.33 1.89 31.63
C ASN A 420 14.07 1.96 33.12
N ALA A 421 14.76 1.13 33.87
CA ALA A 421 14.50 0.96 35.30
C ALA A 421 15.68 1.42 36.16
N GLY A 422 15.44 2.36 37.05
CA GLY A 422 16.32 2.72 38.14
C GLY A 422 15.84 2.10 39.44
N ALA A 423 16.78 1.70 40.30
CA ALA A 423 16.44 1.14 41.61
C ALA A 423 17.37 1.68 42.71
N ALA A 424 16.80 1.90 43.87
CA ALA A 424 17.54 2.22 45.10
C ALA A 424 16.99 1.40 46.27
N LYS A 425 17.84 1.18 47.30
CA LYS A 425 17.46 0.46 48.50
C LYS A 425 17.96 1.16 49.73
N THR A 426 17.23 0.99 50.83
CA THR A 426 17.63 1.50 52.17
C THR A 426 17.15 0.50 53.23
N VAL A 427 17.64 0.67 54.45
CA VAL A 427 17.29 -0.14 55.58
C VAL A 427 16.67 0.76 56.65
N ALA A 428 15.61 0.30 57.29
CA ALA A 428 14.93 0.93 58.42
C ALA A 428 15.11 0.10 59.65
N HIS A 429 15.33 0.77 60.78
CA HIS A 429 15.49 0.16 62.08
C HIS A 429 14.36 0.54 63.04
#